data_1433692d14b0d78005f644873da2da37
#
_entry.id   1433692d14b0d78005f644873da2da37
#
_cell.length_a   1.000
_cell.length_b   1.000
_cell.length_c   1.000
_cell.angle_alpha   90.00
_cell.angle_beta   90.00
_cell.angle_gamma   90.00
#
_symmetry.space_group_name_H-M   'P 1'
#
loop_
_entity.id
_entity.type
_entity.pdbx_description
1 polymer ?
#
loop_
_entity_poly.entity_id
_entity_poly.type
_entity_poly.pdbx_seq_one_letter_code
_entity_poly.pdbx_strand_id
1 'polypeptide(L)'
;MVIAGAGSGKTRVLTYRIAYLLEKGVDAFNILSLTFTNKAAREMKERIGKLVGESEAKNLWMGTFHSIFARILRIEAEKLGYPTNFTIYDADDSKKVISNIIKERNLDKDIYKAKSVAGRISSLKNNLITPKAYFQNGELQAQDSSAKMPM
;
A
#
# COMPACT_ATOMS: atom_id res chain seq x y z
N MET A 1 19.00 -12.87 2.47
CA MET A 1 18.50 -12.12 3.64
C MET A 1 19.70 -11.57 4.40
N VAL A 2 19.69 -10.29 4.84
CA VAL A 2 20.74 -9.66 5.64
C VAL A 2 20.15 -9.31 7.00
N ILE A 3 20.76 -9.81 8.08
CA ILE A 3 20.34 -9.50 9.46
C ILE A 3 21.32 -8.46 9.99
N ALA A 4 20.79 -7.32 10.44
CA ALA A 4 21.62 -6.21 10.87
C ALA A 4 20.90 -5.33 11.90
N GLY A 5 21.58 -4.98 12.99
CA GLY A 5 21.06 -4.11 14.07
C GLY A 5 20.92 -2.64 13.65
N ALA A 6 20.39 -1.81 14.53
CA ALA A 6 20.34 -0.37 14.33
C ALA A 6 21.77 0.19 14.20
N GLY A 7 22.00 1.15 13.30
CA GLY A 7 23.32 1.76 13.07
C GLY A 7 24.32 0.90 12.29
N SER A 8 24.03 -0.36 11.98
CA SER A 8 24.97 -1.30 11.31
C SER A 8 25.21 -1.02 9.81
N GLY A 9 24.69 0.07 9.26
CA GLY A 9 24.89 0.43 7.87
C GLY A 9 23.98 -0.28 6.86
N LYS A 10 22.84 -0.85 7.27
CA LYS A 10 21.88 -1.54 6.37
C LYS A 10 21.55 -0.76 5.10
N THR A 11 21.26 0.52 5.25
CA THR A 11 20.96 1.39 4.10
C THR A 11 22.16 1.52 3.17
N ARG A 12 23.38 1.55 3.71
CA ARG A 12 24.61 1.60 2.91
C ARG A 12 24.80 0.32 2.12
N VAL A 13 24.58 -0.85 2.74
CA VAL A 13 24.64 -2.16 2.06
C VAL A 13 23.64 -2.21 0.90
N LEU A 14 22.39 -1.76 1.12
CA LEU A 14 21.37 -1.70 0.07
C LEU A 14 21.79 -0.78 -1.09
N THR A 15 22.30 0.39 -0.79
CA THR A 15 22.78 1.36 -1.79
C THR A 15 23.87 0.75 -2.68
N TYR A 16 24.89 0.13 -2.07
CA TYR A 16 25.95 -0.53 -2.83
C TYR A 16 25.46 -1.77 -3.57
N ARG A 17 24.48 -2.51 -3.02
CA ARG A 17 23.88 -3.64 -3.72
C ARG A 17 23.17 -3.21 -5.00
N ILE A 18 22.43 -2.11 -4.96
CA ILE A 18 21.77 -1.55 -6.15
C ILE A 18 22.82 -1.10 -7.18
N ALA A 19 23.83 -0.34 -6.75
CA ALA A 19 24.92 0.09 -7.63
C ALA A 19 25.61 -1.11 -8.29
N TYR A 20 25.90 -2.17 -7.55
CA TYR A 20 26.48 -3.40 -8.08
C TYR A 20 25.59 -4.09 -9.11
N LEU A 21 24.27 -4.13 -8.90
CA LEU A 21 23.34 -4.72 -9.86
C LEU A 21 23.33 -3.95 -11.17
N LEU A 22 23.32 -2.62 -11.11
CA LEU A 22 23.39 -1.77 -12.28
C LEU A 22 24.72 -1.93 -13.02
N GLU A 23 25.85 -2.01 -12.32
CA GLU A 23 27.18 -2.28 -12.89
C GLU A 23 27.22 -3.65 -13.59
N LYS A 24 26.48 -4.64 -13.09
CA LYS A 24 26.33 -5.97 -13.71
C LYS A 24 25.34 -6.00 -14.87
N GLY A 25 24.84 -4.85 -15.32
CA GLY A 25 23.94 -4.74 -16.47
C GLY A 25 22.48 -5.06 -16.17
N VAL A 26 22.07 -5.12 -14.89
CA VAL A 26 20.66 -5.23 -14.55
C VAL A 26 20.00 -3.88 -14.83
N ASP A 27 18.98 -3.88 -15.67
CA ASP A 27 18.24 -2.66 -16.01
C ASP A 27 17.60 -2.04 -14.76
N ALA A 28 17.73 -0.71 -14.63
CA ALA A 28 17.19 0.05 -13.52
C ALA A 28 15.68 -0.12 -13.35
N PHE A 29 14.93 -0.31 -14.43
CA PHE A 29 13.49 -0.58 -14.39
C PHE A 29 13.14 -1.93 -13.76
N ASN A 30 14.08 -2.86 -13.69
CA ASN A 30 13.89 -4.17 -13.06
C ASN A 30 14.27 -4.16 -11.57
N ILE A 31 14.66 -3.01 -11.02
CA ILE A 31 15.05 -2.89 -9.62
C ILE A 31 14.00 -2.13 -8.84
N LEU A 32 13.37 -2.81 -7.88
CA LEU A 32 12.41 -2.24 -6.95
C LEU A 32 13.05 -2.06 -5.57
N SER A 33 13.12 -0.83 -5.08
CA SER A 33 13.66 -0.51 -3.76
C SER A 33 12.64 0.28 -2.91
N LEU A 34 12.21 -0.30 -1.81
CA LEU A 34 11.15 0.24 -0.97
C LEU A 34 11.68 0.66 0.40
N THR A 35 11.18 1.78 0.89
CA THR A 35 11.43 2.27 2.24
C THR A 35 10.14 2.68 2.95
N PHE A 36 10.22 2.98 4.26
CA PHE A 36 9.06 3.44 5.01
C PHE A 36 8.83 4.94 4.95
N THR A 37 9.87 5.74 4.75
CA THR A 37 9.77 7.21 4.80
C THR A 37 10.27 7.86 3.51
N ASN A 38 9.62 8.96 3.12
CA ASN A 38 10.05 9.75 1.97
C ASN A 38 11.46 10.32 2.14
N LYS A 39 11.86 10.64 3.38
CA LYS A 39 13.21 11.09 3.69
C LYS A 39 14.24 10.00 3.36
N ALA A 40 14.01 8.77 3.83
CA ALA A 40 14.90 7.65 3.55
C ALA A 40 14.98 7.32 2.05
N ALA A 41 13.84 7.38 1.35
CA ALA A 41 13.80 7.19 -0.10
C ALA A 41 14.67 8.23 -0.84
N ARG A 42 14.55 9.49 -0.45
CA ARG A 42 15.33 10.59 -1.05
C ARG A 42 16.82 10.42 -0.79
N GLU A 43 17.21 10.21 0.47
CA GLU A 43 18.62 10.00 0.84
C GLU A 43 19.22 8.80 0.10
N MET A 44 18.49 7.71 -0.03
CA MET A 44 18.95 6.53 -0.77
C MET A 44 19.14 6.85 -2.24
N LYS A 45 18.19 7.54 -2.87
CA LYS A 45 18.26 7.94 -4.28
C LYS A 45 19.46 8.86 -4.56
N GLU A 46 19.70 9.83 -3.68
CA GLU A 46 20.87 10.72 -3.78
C GLU A 46 22.19 9.96 -3.68
N ARG A 47 22.27 9.00 -2.75
CA ARG A 47 23.47 8.15 -2.57
C ARG A 47 23.72 7.27 -3.79
N ILE A 48 22.68 6.69 -4.38
CA ILE A 48 22.80 5.87 -5.58
C ILE A 48 23.20 6.75 -6.76
N GLY A 49 22.58 7.92 -6.93
CA GLY A 49 22.92 8.85 -7.99
C GLY A 49 24.40 9.27 -7.99
N LYS A 50 24.99 9.41 -6.79
CA LYS A 50 26.44 9.70 -6.65
C LYS A 50 27.32 8.52 -7.05
N LEU A 51 26.84 7.30 -7.03
CA LEU A 51 27.62 6.09 -7.37
C LEU A 51 27.50 5.71 -8.84
N VAL A 52 26.28 5.80 -9.41
CA VAL A 52 25.99 5.29 -10.75
C VAL A 52 25.55 6.34 -11.74
N GLY A 53 25.41 7.59 -11.30
CA GLY A 53 24.88 8.69 -12.10
C GLY A 53 23.40 8.94 -11.87
N GLU A 54 23.01 10.21 -11.97
CA GLU A 54 21.62 10.64 -11.70
C GLU A 54 20.62 10.10 -12.72
N SER A 55 21.05 9.90 -13.96
CA SER A 55 20.24 9.35 -15.05
C SER A 55 19.75 7.95 -14.70
N GLU A 56 20.66 7.07 -14.32
CA GLU A 56 20.35 5.69 -13.92
C GLU A 56 19.50 5.65 -12.66
N ALA A 57 19.83 6.48 -11.66
CA ALA A 57 19.07 6.55 -10.42
C ALA A 57 17.61 7.02 -10.61
N LYS A 58 17.30 7.82 -11.65
CA LYS A 58 15.92 8.24 -11.95
C LYS A 58 15.04 7.11 -12.45
N ASN A 59 15.61 6.13 -13.13
CA ASN A 59 14.90 5.01 -13.73
C ASN A 59 14.56 3.89 -12.72
N LEU A 60 15.17 3.92 -11.53
CA LEU A 60 14.86 2.97 -10.47
C LEU A 60 13.43 3.13 -9.92
N TRP A 61 12.77 2.03 -9.69
CA TRP A 61 11.53 1.99 -8.93
C TRP A 61 11.84 2.16 -7.44
N MET A 62 12.01 3.39 -7.00
CA MET A 62 12.43 3.72 -5.64
C MET A 62 11.50 4.72 -4.97
N GLY A 63 11.04 4.36 -3.77
CA GLY A 63 10.13 5.20 -3.00
C GLY A 63 9.64 4.52 -1.72
N THR A 64 8.61 5.10 -1.12
CA THR A 64 7.89 4.42 -0.05
C THR A 64 6.94 3.37 -0.65
N PHE A 65 6.56 2.37 0.17
CA PHE A 65 5.56 1.38 -0.23
C PHE A 65 4.32 2.06 -0.83
N HIS A 66 3.75 3.03 -0.14
CA HIS A 66 2.55 3.73 -0.61
C HIS A 66 2.76 4.45 -1.95
N SER A 67 3.87 5.17 -2.12
CA SER A 67 4.10 5.95 -3.36
C SER A 67 4.32 5.05 -4.58
N ILE A 68 5.08 3.96 -4.41
CA ILE A 68 5.35 3.03 -5.50
C ILE A 68 4.10 2.22 -5.85
N PHE A 69 3.40 1.68 -4.85
CA PHE A 69 2.18 0.91 -5.12
C PHE A 69 1.05 1.79 -5.67
N ALA A 70 0.93 3.05 -5.25
CA ALA A 70 0.01 4.00 -5.87
C ALA A 70 0.34 4.22 -7.36
N ARG A 71 1.63 4.31 -7.72
CA ARG A 71 2.07 4.42 -9.11
C ARG A 71 1.74 3.16 -9.91
N ILE A 72 2.04 1.97 -9.36
CA ILE A 72 1.70 0.69 -10.00
C ILE A 72 0.19 0.57 -10.21
N LEU A 73 -0.61 0.88 -9.17
CA LEU A 73 -2.06 0.82 -9.26
C LEU A 73 -2.61 1.77 -10.31
N ARG A 74 -2.03 2.96 -10.53
CA ARG A 74 -2.45 3.85 -11.61
C ARG A 74 -2.20 3.27 -13.00
N ILE A 75 -1.13 2.50 -13.17
CA ILE A 75 -0.82 1.82 -14.43
C ILE A 75 -1.77 0.64 -14.67
N GLU A 76 -2.11 -0.09 -13.61
CA GLU A 76 -2.84 -1.35 -13.68
C GLU A 76 -4.33 -1.22 -13.32
N ALA A 77 -4.80 0.00 -12.99
CA ALA A 77 -6.17 0.24 -12.49
C ALA A 77 -7.26 -0.31 -13.41
N GLU A 78 -7.11 -0.14 -14.70
CA GLU A 78 -8.11 -0.59 -15.70
C GLU A 78 -8.29 -2.10 -15.70
N LYS A 79 -7.22 -2.87 -15.44
CA LYS A 79 -7.29 -4.33 -15.29
C LYS A 79 -8.15 -4.76 -14.10
N LEU A 80 -8.31 -3.89 -13.12
CA LEU A 80 -9.15 -4.10 -11.94
C LEU A 80 -10.53 -3.44 -12.07
N GLY A 81 -10.84 -2.84 -13.22
CA GLY A 81 -12.10 -2.14 -13.47
C GLY A 81 -12.18 -0.76 -12.80
N TYR A 82 -11.06 -0.15 -12.45
CA TYR A 82 -11.01 1.20 -11.89
C TYR A 82 -10.42 2.21 -12.89
N PRO A 83 -10.86 3.48 -12.86
CA PRO A 83 -10.24 4.53 -13.65
C PRO A 83 -8.84 4.86 -13.12
N THR A 84 -7.93 5.28 -13.99
CA THR A 84 -6.55 5.62 -13.63
C THR A 84 -6.44 6.87 -12.74
N ASN A 85 -7.47 7.72 -12.76
CA ASN A 85 -7.57 8.95 -11.96
C ASN A 85 -8.21 8.77 -10.57
N PHE A 86 -8.23 7.55 -10.04
CA PHE A 86 -8.79 7.28 -8.71
C PHE A 86 -8.15 8.14 -7.62
N THR A 87 -8.95 8.49 -6.62
CA THR A 87 -8.50 9.23 -5.43
C THR A 87 -8.03 8.25 -4.36
N ILE A 88 -6.92 8.56 -3.72
CA ILE A 88 -6.42 7.81 -2.55
C ILE A 88 -6.96 8.49 -1.31
N TYR A 89 -7.80 7.78 -0.56
CA TYR A 89 -8.34 8.26 0.71
C TYR A 89 -7.34 8.00 1.84
N ASP A 90 -7.21 8.98 2.73
CA ASP A 90 -6.59 8.75 4.03
C ASP A 90 -7.58 8.07 5.01
N ALA A 91 -7.14 7.86 6.24
CA ALA A 91 -7.96 7.18 7.25
C ALA A 91 -9.20 8.01 7.62
N ASP A 92 -9.09 9.33 7.64
CA ASP A 92 -10.19 10.23 7.97
C ASP A 92 -11.19 10.35 6.83
N ASP A 93 -10.70 10.40 5.58
CA ASP A 93 -11.55 10.39 4.39
C ASP A 93 -12.36 9.09 4.31
N SER A 94 -11.71 7.94 4.51
CA SER A 94 -12.37 6.64 4.54
C SER A 94 -13.46 6.57 5.61
N LYS A 95 -13.17 7.10 6.81
CA LYS A 95 -14.14 7.15 7.91
C LYS A 95 -15.32 8.06 7.61
N LYS A 96 -15.09 9.23 6.97
CA LYS A 96 -16.16 10.15 6.54
C LYS A 96 -17.09 9.49 5.53
N VAL A 97 -16.53 8.83 4.50
CA VAL A 97 -17.33 8.11 3.50
C VAL A 97 -18.21 7.06 4.16
N ILE A 98 -17.66 6.23 5.03
CA ILE A 98 -18.43 5.19 5.74
C ILE A 98 -19.52 5.83 6.63
N SER A 99 -19.19 6.91 7.36
CA SER A 99 -20.15 7.62 8.19
C SER A 99 -21.33 8.19 7.38
N ASN A 100 -21.04 8.72 6.20
CA ASN A 100 -22.08 9.21 5.28
C ASN A 100 -22.98 8.08 4.79
N ILE A 101 -22.41 6.95 4.39
CA ILE A 101 -23.17 5.76 3.97
C ILE A 101 -24.08 5.27 5.10
N ILE A 102 -23.59 5.17 6.33
CA ILE A 102 -24.37 4.78 7.50
C ILE A 102 -25.55 5.73 7.69
N LYS A 103 -25.33 7.03 7.56
CA LYS A 103 -26.36 8.06 7.67
C LYS A 103 -27.39 7.97 6.54
N GLU A 104 -26.94 7.89 5.29
CA GLU A 104 -27.81 7.81 4.11
C GLU A 104 -28.70 6.56 4.11
N ARG A 105 -28.17 5.45 4.64
CA ARG A 105 -28.95 4.20 4.79
C ARG A 105 -29.78 4.13 6.06
N ASN A 106 -29.83 5.21 6.86
CA ASN A 106 -30.55 5.28 8.14
C ASN A 106 -30.16 4.14 9.11
N LEU A 107 -28.91 3.70 9.09
CA LEU A 107 -28.40 2.66 9.98
C LEU A 107 -28.11 3.24 11.36
N ASP A 108 -28.33 2.43 12.40
CA ASP A 108 -28.03 2.83 13.78
C ASP A 108 -26.52 3.01 13.98
N LYS A 109 -26.12 4.23 14.39
CA LYS A 109 -24.71 4.61 14.57
C LYS A 109 -24.05 3.93 15.78
N ASP A 110 -24.83 3.50 16.76
CA ASP A 110 -24.32 2.79 17.94
C ASP A 110 -23.99 1.33 17.62
N ILE A 111 -24.74 0.76 16.70
CA ILE A 111 -24.48 -0.59 16.14
C ILE A 111 -23.39 -0.51 15.07
N TYR A 112 -23.55 0.38 14.08
CA TYR A 112 -22.62 0.53 12.95
C TYR A 112 -21.60 1.64 13.20
N LYS A 113 -20.67 1.42 14.10
CA LYS A 113 -19.60 2.40 14.35
C LYS A 113 -18.67 2.47 13.13
N ALA A 114 -18.56 3.64 12.52
CA ALA A 114 -17.77 3.82 11.28
C ALA A 114 -16.33 3.28 11.39
N LYS A 115 -15.69 3.43 12.56
CA LYS A 115 -14.35 2.86 12.80
C LYS A 115 -14.34 1.33 12.74
N SER A 116 -15.34 0.68 13.31
CA SER A 116 -15.43 -0.79 13.32
C SER A 116 -15.70 -1.32 11.92
N VAL A 117 -16.64 -0.69 11.19
CA VAL A 117 -16.93 -1.02 9.79
C VAL A 117 -15.70 -0.85 8.91
N ALA A 118 -14.98 0.28 9.04
CA ALA A 118 -13.72 0.52 8.31
C ALA A 118 -12.68 -0.57 8.60
N GLY A 119 -12.52 -0.93 9.87
CA GLY A 119 -11.60 -2.00 10.29
C GLY A 119 -11.96 -3.36 9.68
N ARG A 120 -13.26 -3.69 9.65
CA ARG A 120 -13.74 -4.93 9.04
C ARG A 120 -13.50 -4.97 7.54
N ILE A 121 -13.84 -3.89 6.82
CA ILE A 121 -13.56 -3.76 5.39
C ILE A 121 -12.05 -3.91 5.11
N SER A 122 -11.21 -3.26 5.91
CA SER A 122 -9.75 -3.38 5.79
C SER A 122 -9.28 -4.82 6.00
N SER A 123 -9.81 -5.51 7.02
CA SER A 123 -9.50 -6.92 7.26
C SER A 123 -9.88 -7.81 6.08
N LEU A 124 -11.07 -7.64 5.53
CA LEU A 124 -11.54 -8.41 4.37
C LEU A 124 -10.64 -8.16 3.14
N LYS A 125 -10.31 -6.89 2.87
CA LYS A 125 -9.41 -6.53 1.77
C LYS A 125 -8.01 -7.13 1.95
N ASN A 126 -7.46 -7.11 3.15
CA ASN A 126 -6.15 -7.70 3.44
C ASN A 126 -6.12 -9.22 3.27
N ASN A 127 -7.27 -9.88 3.40
CA ASN A 127 -7.44 -11.29 3.12
C ASN A 127 -7.92 -11.58 1.69
N LEU A 128 -7.89 -10.58 0.80
CA LEU A 128 -8.31 -10.66 -0.60
C LEU A 128 -9.77 -11.13 -0.78
N ILE A 129 -10.62 -10.87 0.21
CA ILE A 129 -12.05 -11.20 0.16
C ILE A 129 -12.78 -10.06 -0.54
N THR A 130 -13.24 -10.32 -1.77
CA THR A 130 -14.05 -9.37 -2.53
C THR A 130 -15.48 -9.28 -1.98
N PRO A 131 -16.25 -8.22 -2.27
CA PRO A 131 -17.66 -8.16 -1.88
C PRO A 131 -18.46 -9.39 -2.37
N LYS A 132 -18.23 -9.82 -3.60
CA LYS A 132 -18.89 -11.03 -4.14
C LYS A 132 -18.54 -12.29 -3.34
N ALA A 133 -17.27 -12.50 -3.02
CA ALA A 133 -16.83 -13.64 -2.22
C ALA A 133 -17.41 -13.59 -0.80
N TYR A 134 -17.51 -12.40 -0.21
CA TYR A 134 -18.11 -12.19 1.09
C TYR A 134 -19.60 -12.58 1.10
N PHE A 135 -20.39 -12.13 0.11
CA PHE A 135 -21.81 -12.47 0.00
C PHE A 135 -22.06 -13.96 -0.30
N GLN A 136 -21.09 -14.66 -0.83
CA GLN A 136 -21.18 -16.12 -1.07
C GLN A 136 -20.73 -16.96 0.12
N ASN A 137 -20.15 -16.36 1.17
CA ASN A 137 -19.60 -17.06 2.33
C ASN A 137 -20.48 -16.82 3.56
N GLY A 138 -21.39 -17.77 3.84
CA GLY A 138 -22.30 -17.70 4.98
C GLY A 138 -21.61 -17.71 6.35
N GLU A 139 -20.42 -18.32 6.48
CA GLU A 139 -19.66 -18.32 7.74
C GLU A 139 -19.15 -16.93 8.10
N LEU A 140 -18.61 -16.19 7.10
CA LEU A 140 -18.15 -14.81 7.30
C LEU A 140 -19.31 -13.90 7.71
N GLN A 141 -20.47 -14.06 7.08
CA GLN A 141 -21.69 -13.32 7.41
C GLN A 141 -22.20 -13.66 8.80
N ALA A 142 -22.19 -14.93 9.18
CA ALA A 142 -22.59 -15.37 10.51
C ALA A 142 -21.68 -14.82 11.60
N GLN A 143 -20.38 -14.79 11.37
CA GLN A 143 -19.42 -14.16 12.30
C GLN A 143 -19.71 -12.67 12.52
N ASP A 144 -20.00 -11.93 11.46
CA ASP A 144 -20.31 -10.51 11.57
C ASP A 144 -21.67 -10.26 12.21
N SER A 145 -22.66 -11.11 11.95
CA SER A 145 -23.97 -11.05 12.61
C SER A 145 -23.89 -11.37 14.10
N SER A 146 -23.09 -12.36 14.50
CA SER A 146 -22.89 -12.73 15.91
C SER A 146 -22.12 -11.67 16.68
N ALA A 147 -21.24 -10.90 16.01
CA ALA A 147 -20.52 -9.78 16.59
C ALA A 147 -21.37 -8.50 16.73
N LYS A 148 -22.70 -8.57 16.54
CA LYS A 148 -23.59 -7.39 16.46
C LYS A 148 -23.15 -6.35 15.40
N MET A 149 -22.57 -6.83 14.32
CA MET A 149 -22.40 -6.06 13.10
C MET A 149 -23.37 -6.61 12.05
N PRO A 150 -24.66 -6.22 12.04
CA PRO A 150 -25.53 -6.54 10.93
C PRO A 150 -25.01 -5.83 9.69
N MET A 151 -25.02 -6.50 8.58
CA MET A 151 -24.68 -5.92 7.29
C MET A 151 -25.86 -5.28 6.60
#